data_e892bda9b8faaa57b31a2a8ff96f211a
#
_entry.id   e892bda9b8faaa57b31a2a8ff96f211a
#
_cell.length_a   1.000
_cell.length_b   1.000
_cell.length_c   1.000
_cell.angle_alpha   90.00
_cell.angle_beta   90.00
_cell.angle_gamma   90.00
#
_symmetry.space_group_name_H-M   'P 1'
#
loop_
_entity.id
_entity.type
_entity.pdbx_description
1 polymer ?
#
loop_
_entity_poly.entity_id
_entity_poly.type
_entity_poly.pdbx_seq_one_letter_code
_entity_poly.pdbx_strand_id
1 'polypeptide(L)'
;MLDYSANPLFNSLMDIATNIQIEPNFCINHPSYQPFALPTKVADRFQHNSPALQNKYLALLLRNFLYGIYYNGVLQSNLATDNNANYSMPQNLATNTNVGIDWEFYEQLQASNHGRGYFDPSWQVLRKEPDGSMAVTKSGLTLYIEPDCHLKPGKKSATVGESVAIWMPNNRLQNGYYLAVSDVGQEQSGNPDADLGTGRIYFNFSADGAIALMDSLTAQFNAAALPFTFQVLYNPCAYGRYDSGVLYFEHENYPVIHKILQVIYQEYQAYFQPEIPLFTKFLAPGLSLAEEPTQKFAAQETXXXXXXX
;
A
#
# COMPACT_ATOMS: atom_id res chain seq x y z
N MET A 1 24.53 -0.92 -28.96
CA MET A 1 24.02 -2.12 -28.26
C MET A 1 23.76 -1.74 -26.82
N LEU A 2 22.48 -1.72 -26.41
CA LEU A 2 22.13 -1.40 -25.02
C LEU A 2 22.62 -2.55 -24.12
N ASP A 3 23.43 -2.21 -23.13
CA ASP A 3 23.91 -3.21 -22.16
C ASP A 3 22.79 -3.57 -21.19
N TYR A 4 22.07 -4.62 -21.49
CA TYR A 4 20.98 -5.10 -20.66
C TYR A 4 21.46 -5.75 -19.35
N SER A 5 22.75 -6.03 -19.21
CA SER A 5 23.29 -6.72 -18.04
C SER A 5 23.22 -5.88 -16.76
N ALA A 6 23.13 -4.54 -16.88
CA ALA A 6 23.04 -3.63 -15.74
C ALA A 6 21.61 -3.26 -15.35
N ASN A 7 20.58 -3.82 -16.04
CA ASN A 7 19.18 -3.48 -15.77
C ASN A 7 18.62 -4.42 -14.69
N PRO A 8 18.25 -3.93 -13.49
CA PRO A 8 17.73 -4.80 -12.43
C PRO A 8 16.48 -5.58 -12.83
N LEU A 9 15.60 -4.99 -13.63
CA LEU A 9 14.41 -5.70 -14.12
C LEU A 9 14.81 -6.89 -15.00
N PHE A 10 15.73 -6.70 -15.92
CA PHE A 10 16.21 -7.78 -16.79
C PHE A 10 16.83 -8.90 -15.95
N ASN A 11 17.64 -8.56 -14.97
CA ASN A 11 18.28 -9.54 -14.09
C ASN A 11 17.23 -10.35 -13.31
N SER A 12 16.19 -9.69 -12.79
CA SER A 12 15.10 -10.37 -12.09
C SER A 12 14.34 -11.32 -13.02
N LEU A 13 14.03 -10.86 -14.24
CA LEU A 13 13.32 -11.69 -15.22
C LEU A 13 14.16 -12.90 -15.64
N MET A 14 15.48 -12.73 -15.82
CA MET A 14 16.39 -13.83 -16.15
C MET A 14 16.48 -14.82 -14.99
N ASP A 15 16.53 -14.33 -13.75
CA ASP A 15 16.55 -15.19 -12.56
C ASP A 15 15.26 -16.02 -12.49
N ILE A 16 14.09 -15.37 -12.68
CA ILE A 16 12.80 -16.06 -12.70
C ILE A 16 12.78 -17.16 -13.77
N ALA A 17 13.18 -16.81 -14.99
CA ALA A 17 13.09 -17.73 -16.13
C ALA A 17 14.07 -18.90 -16.01
N THR A 18 15.23 -18.68 -15.40
CA THR A 18 16.31 -19.67 -15.35
C THR A 18 16.23 -20.56 -14.11
N ASN A 19 15.88 -19.98 -12.96
CA ASN A 19 16.12 -20.63 -11.66
C ASN A 19 14.84 -21.11 -10.97
N ILE A 20 13.65 -20.64 -11.34
CA ILE A 20 12.41 -21.12 -10.73
C ILE A 20 12.00 -22.44 -11.35
N GLN A 21 11.78 -23.45 -10.51
CA GLN A 21 11.29 -24.76 -10.91
C GLN A 21 9.99 -25.04 -10.18
N ILE A 22 8.98 -25.42 -10.95
CA ILE A 22 7.63 -25.71 -10.46
C ILE A 22 7.44 -27.20 -10.41
N GLU A 23 7.22 -27.74 -9.21
CA GLU A 23 7.01 -29.17 -9.01
C GLU A 23 5.52 -29.50 -8.93
N PRO A 24 5.10 -30.66 -9.46
CA PRO A 24 3.68 -31.02 -9.46
C PRO A 24 3.06 -31.19 -8.05
N ASN A 25 3.90 -31.39 -7.04
CA ASN A 25 3.47 -31.57 -5.65
C ASN A 25 3.26 -30.24 -4.90
N PHE A 26 2.96 -29.17 -5.62
CA PHE A 26 2.69 -27.84 -5.05
C PHE A 26 3.92 -27.28 -4.33
N CYS A 27 5.05 -27.34 -5.00
CA CYS A 27 6.33 -26.84 -4.50
C CYS A 27 7.01 -25.96 -5.56
N ILE A 28 7.51 -24.81 -5.11
CA ILE A 28 8.32 -23.90 -5.95
C ILE A 28 9.75 -23.97 -5.40
N ASN A 29 10.70 -24.30 -6.28
CA ASN A 29 12.11 -24.39 -5.94
C ASN A 29 12.91 -23.28 -6.61
N HIS A 30 13.94 -22.81 -5.91
CA HIS A 30 14.90 -21.83 -6.41
C HIS A 30 16.23 -22.07 -5.69
N PRO A 31 17.38 -22.02 -6.41
CA PRO A 31 18.68 -22.36 -5.79
C PRO A 31 19.05 -21.52 -4.57
N SER A 32 18.60 -20.26 -4.49
CA SER A 32 18.96 -19.34 -3.40
C SER A 32 18.00 -19.37 -2.24
N TYR A 33 16.89 -20.13 -2.33
CA TYR A 33 15.83 -20.11 -1.31
C TYR A 33 15.41 -21.52 -0.92
N GLN A 34 14.89 -21.66 0.29
CA GLN A 34 14.29 -22.91 0.73
C GLN A 34 13.02 -23.21 -0.09
N PRO A 35 12.67 -24.48 -0.29
CA PRO A 35 11.47 -24.83 -1.05
C PRO A 35 10.22 -24.16 -0.48
N PHE A 36 9.46 -23.50 -1.35
CA PHE A 36 8.21 -22.82 -1.02
C PHE A 36 7.06 -23.75 -1.38
N ALA A 37 6.53 -24.46 -0.39
CA ALA A 37 5.58 -25.54 -0.62
C ALA A 37 4.38 -25.44 0.32
N LEU A 38 3.25 -25.99 -0.15
CA LEU A 38 2.10 -26.21 0.73
C LEU A 38 2.46 -27.27 1.78
N PRO A 39 1.90 -27.15 3.00
CA PRO A 39 2.04 -28.23 3.97
C PRO A 39 1.56 -29.56 3.39
N THR A 40 2.24 -30.65 3.73
CA THR A 40 1.99 -31.97 3.13
C THR A 40 0.53 -32.38 3.20
N LYS A 41 -0.13 -32.16 4.35
CA LYS A 41 -1.54 -32.51 4.52
C LYS A 41 -2.46 -31.73 3.58
N VAL A 42 -2.09 -30.46 3.29
CA VAL A 42 -2.87 -29.61 2.38
C VAL A 42 -2.61 -30.05 0.93
N ALA A 43 -1.35 -30.28 0.57
CA ALA A 43 -0.99 -30.77 -0.76
C ALA A 43 -1.69 -32.09 -1.09
N ASP A 44 -1.73 -33.02 -0.13
CA ASP A 44 -2.41 -34.31 -0.31
C ASP A 44 -3.90 -34.13 -0.63
N ARG A 45 -4.56 -33.18 0.04
CA ARG A 45 -5.98 -32.88 -0.24
C ARG A 45 -6.16 -32.34 -1.67
N PHE A 46 -5.27 -31.45 -2.10
CA PHE A 46 -5.38 -30.84 -3.44
C PHE A 46 -5.05 -31.81 -4.57
N GLN A 47 -4.25 -32.85 -4.31
CA GLN A 47 -3.95 -33.86 -5.33
C GLN A 47 -5.18 -34.64 -5.81
N HIS A 48 -6.23 -34.67 -5.00
CA HIS A 48 -7.50 -35.35 -5.35
C HIS A 48 -8.47 -34.44 -6.09
N ASN A 49 -8.13 -33.16 -6.29
CA ASN A 49 -8.96 -32.20 -7.01
C ASN A 49 -8.75 -32.33 -8.53
N SER A 50 -9.65 -31.71 -9.29
CA SER A 50 -9.54 -31.70 -10.75
C SER A 50 -8.24 -31.00 -11.19
N PRO A 51 -7.66 -31.40 -12.34
CA PRO A 51 -6.45 -30.74 -12.86
C PRO A 51 -6.57 -29.24 -13.00
N ALA A 52 -7.75 -28.73 -13.39
CA ALA A 52 -7.97 -27.29 -13.51
C ALA A 52 -7.82 -26.58 -12.16
N LEU A 53 -8.35 -27.18 -11.09
CA LEU A 53 -8.25 -26.62 -9.74
C LEU A 53 -6.81 -26.73 -9.21
N GLN A 54 -6.13 -27.85 -9.50
CA GLN A 54 -4.73 -28.02 -9.13
C GLN A 54 -3.86 -26.93 -9.78
N ASN A 55 -4.07 -26.66 -11.08
CA ASN A 55 -3.33 -25.63 -11.82
C ASN A 55 -3.60 -24.24 -11.23
N LYS A 56 -4.85 -23.97 -10.82
CA LYS A 56 -5.19 -22.70 -10.20
C LYS A 56 -4.41 -22.50 -8.89
N TYR A 57 -4.36 -23.54 -8.03
CA TYR A 57 -3.62 -23.44 -6.76
C TYR A 57 -2.12 -23.30 -6.97
N LEU A 58 -1.60 -24.01 -7.98
CA LEU A 58 -0.17 -23.91 -8.30
C LEU A 58 0.18 -22.51 -8.82
N ALA A 59 -0.69 -21.93 -9.64
CA ALA A 59 -0.54 -20.55 -10.11
C ALA A 59 -0.57 -19.54 -8.96
N LEU A 60 -1.46 -19.75 -7.98
CA LEU A 60 -1.51 -18.90 -6.79
C LEU A 60 -0.25 -19.02 -5.94
N LEU A 61 0.28 -20.24 -5.80
CA LEU A 61 1.52 -20.47 -5.05
C LEU A 61 2.68 -19.77 -5.74
N LEU A 62 2.78 -19.91 -7.07
CA LEU A 62 3.81 -19.24 -7.85
C LEU A 62 3.68 -17.72 -7.74
N ARG A 63 2.46 -17.20 -7.86
CA ARG A 63 2.23 -15.76 -7.72
C ARG A 63 2.71 -15.27 -6.36
N ASN A 64 2.39 -15.99 -5.29
CA ASN A 64 2.79 -15.59 -3.94
C ASN A 64 4.32 -15.63 -3.78
N PHE A 65 4.97 -16.63 -4.36
CA PHE A 65 6.44 -16.72 -4.36
C PHE A 65 7.05 -15.53 -5.11
N LEU A 66 6.59 -15.29 -6.34
CA LEU A 66 7.11 -14.18 -7.16
C LEU A 66 6.90 -12.83 -6.48
N TYR A 67 5.72 -12.64 -5.89
CA TYR A 67 5.39 -11.41 -5.18
C TYR A 67 6.31 -11.21 -3.97
N GLY A 68 6.45 -12.26 -3.16
CA GLY A 68 7.23 -12.18 -1.92
C GLY A 68 8.73 -12.10 -2.13
N ILE A 69 9.26 -12.62 -3.24
CA ILE A 69 10.69 -12.55 -3.52
C ILE A 69 11.04 -11.29 -4.32
N TYR A 70 10.31 -11.04 -5.43
CA TYR A 70 10.74 -10.03 -6.42
C TYR A 70 9.97 -8.72 -6.34
N TYR A 71 8.74 -8.74 -5.82
CA TYR A 71 7.96 -7.51 -5.75
C TYR A 71 8.20 -6.76 -4.44
N ASN A 72 7.90 -7.38 -3.30
CA ASN A 72 8.06 -6.69 -2.01
C ASN A 72 9.22 -7.19 -1.15
N GLY A 73 9.85 -8.31 -1.52
CA GLY A 73 11.03 -8.82 -0.81
C GLY A 73 10.76 -9.51 0.52
N VAL A 74 9.49 -9.62 0.94
CA VAL A 74 9.15 -10.08 2.30
C VAL A 74 9.53 -11.55 2.53
N LEU A 75 9.57 -12.37 1.50
CA LEU A 75 9.93 -13.79 1.63
C LEU A 75 11.44 -14.04 1.55
N GLN A 76 12.26 -13.07 1.15
CA GLN A 76 13.69 -13.29 0.94
C GLN A 76 14.38 -13.75 2.22
N SER A 77 14.16 -13.04 3.33
CA SER A 77 14.78 -13.41 4.60
C SER A 77 14.18 -14.70 5.18
N ASN A 78 12.88 -14.89 4.99
CA ASN A 78 12.19 -16.07 5.55
C ASN A 78 12.59 -17.36 4.85
N LEU A 79 12.93 -17.30 3.57
CA LEU A 79 13.30 -18.48 2.78
C LEU A 79 14.81 -18.57 2.51
N ALA A 80 15.62 -17.70 3.12
CA ALA A 80 17.07 -17.74 2.94
C ALA A 80 17.64 -19.09 3.37
N THR A 81 18.60 -19.61 2.62
CA THR A 81 19.23 -20.91 2.89
C THR A 81 20.25 -20.85 4.02
N ASP A 82 20.72 -19.66 4.39
CA ASP A 82 21.66 -19.48 5.52
C ASP A 82 20.92 -19.54 6.84
N ASN A 83 21.15 -20.61 7.58
CA ASN A 83 20.46 -20.96 8.83
C ASN A 83 20.80 -20.08 10.04
N ASN A 84 21.48 -18.95 9.86
CA ASN A 84 21.89 -18.12 10.99
C ASN A 84 20.92 -16.98 11.33
N ALA A 85 19.81 -16.90 10.66
CA ALA A 85 18.79 -15.94 10.99
C ALA A 85 17.70 -16.61 11.82
N ASN A 86 17.82 -16.52 13.13
CA ASN A 86 16.71 -16.78 14.04
C ASN A 86 15.65 -15.67 13.88
N TYR A 87 15.14 -15.53 12.66
CA TYR A 87 13.97 -14.70 12.46
C TYR A 87 12.73 -15.56 12.70
N SER A 88 12.35 -15.64 13.96
CA SER A 88 10.98 -16.00 14.23
C SER A 88 10.12 -14.92 13.57
N MET A 89 9.41 -15.28 12.51
CA MET A 89 8.28 -14.48 12.05
C MET A 89 7.49 -14.07 13.29
N PRO A 90 7.13 -12.78 13.42
CA PRO A 90 6.16 -12.45 14.45
C PRO A 90 4.93 -13.30 14.18
N GLN A 91 4.69 -14.26 15.06
CA GLN A 91 3.60 -15.23 14.92
C GLN A 91 2.23 -14.56 14.93
N ASN A 92 2.21 -13.24 14.99
CA ASN A 92 0.99 -12.46 15.13
C ASN A 92 0.39 -11.98 13.81
N LEU A 93 1.02 -12.31 12.69
CA LEU A 93 0.39 -12.07 11.38
C LEU A 93 -0.85 -12.95 11.16
N ALA A 94 -0.96 -14.06 11.89
CA ALA A 94 -2.10 -14.96 11.80
C ALA A 94 -3.22 -14.57 12.77
N THR A 95 -2.93 -13.75 13.76
CA THR A 95 -3.91 -13.32 14.75
C THR A 95 -4.03 -11.80 14.72
N ASN A 96 -4.70 -11.40 13.75
CA ASN A 96 -5.53 -10.24 13.64
C ASN A 96 -5.18 -9.01 14.48
N THR A 97 -4.56 -8.08 13.85
CA THR A 97 -5.01 -6.73 13.64
C THR A 97 -4.70 -5.72 14.74
N ASN A 98 -5.20 -5.85 15.89
CA ASN A 98 -4.95 -4.84 16.94
C ASN A 98 -3.64 -5.09 17.67
N VAL A 99 -3.11 -6.29 17.56
CA VAL A 99 -1.87 -6.70 18.21
C VAL A 99 -0.63 -6.35 17.38
N GLY A 100 -0.82 -6.00 16.10
CA GLY A 100 0.29 -5.68 15.21
C GLY A 100 0.70 -4.21 15.19
N ILE A 101 -0.03 -3.33 15.86
CA ILE A 101 0.29 -1.90 15.87
C ILE A 101 1.28 -1.62 17.00
N ASP A 102 2.41 -1.05 16.64
CA ASP A 102 3.34 -0.47 17.61
C ASP A 102 2.85 0.95 17.90
N TRP A 103 2.26 1.16 19.09
CA TRP A 103 1.62 2.43 19.42
C TRP A 103 2.63 3.56 19.60
N GLU A 104 3.82 3.27 20.05
CA GLU A 104 4.87 4.28 20.14
C GLU A 104 5.27 4.76 18.75
N PHE A 105 5.47 3.84 17.82
CA PHE A 105 5.79 4.17 16.43
C PHE A 105 4.64 4.92 15.75
N TYR A 106 3.39 4.48 16.01
CA TYR A 106 2.20 5.17 15.50
C TYR A 106 2.17 6.62 15.95
N GLU A 107 2.46 6.87 17.24
CA GLU A 107 2.47 8.24 17.78
C GLU A 107 3.55 9.08 17.14
N GLN A 108 4.72 8.50 16.86
CA GLN A 108 5.80 9.21 16.15
C GLN A 108 5.38 9.59 14.73
N LEU A 109 4.71 8.66 14.00
CA LEU A 109 4.17 8.96 12.68
C LEU A 109 3.12 10.06 12.73
N GLN A 110 2.21 9.99 13.72
CA GLN A 110 1.14 10.99 13.88
C GLN A 110 1.72 12.36 14.21
N ALA A 111 2.74 12.42 15.07
CA ALA A 111 3.41 13.67 15.43
C ALA A 111 4.14 14.28 14.23
N SER A 112 4.61 13.44 13.29
CA SER A 112 5.31 13.89 12.09
C SER A 112 4.37 14.26 10.94
N ASN A 113 3.10 13.86 11.00
CA ASN A 113 2.13 14.16 9.94
C ASN A 113 1.63 15.59 10.11
N HIS A 114 1.96 16.46 9.15
CA HIS A 114 1.58 17.89 9.16
C HIS A 114 0.20 18.14 8.57
N GLY A 115 -0.54 17.10 8.18
CA GLY A 115 -1.91 17.24 7.74
C GLY A 115 -2.84 17.75 8.84
N ARG A 116 -3.88 18.50 8.46
CA ARG A 116 -4.86 19.07 9.38
C ARG A 116 -6.22 18.41 9.27
N GLY A 117 -6.39 17.52 8.28
CA GLY A 117 -7.67 16.96 7.96
C GLY A 117 -8.39 17.79 6.92
N TYR A 118 -9.55 17.32 6.47
CA TYR A 118 -10.27 17.95 5.37
C TYR A 118 -11.77 17.77 5.53
N PHE A 119 -12.56 18.62 4.87
CA PHE A 119 -14.01 18.45 4.78
C PHE A 119 -14.35 17.63 3.54
N ASP A 120 -14.94 16.45 3.75
CA ASP A 120 -15.38 15.58 2.67
C ASP A 120 -16.84 15.92 2.33
N PRO A 121 -17.13 16.36 1.10
CA PRO A 121 -18.46 16.83 0.75
C PRO A 121 -19.44 15.70 0.38
N SER A 122 -20.70 16.08 0.19
CA SER A 122 -21.74 15.22 -0.41
C SER A 122 -22.20 14.07 0.46
N TRP A 123 -22.11 14.21 1.77
CA TRP A 123 -22.76 13.30 2.70
C TRP A 123 -24.19 13.71 2.93
N GLN A 124 -25.15 12.78 2.88
CA GLN A 124 -26.56 13.06 3.15
C GLN A 124 -26.92 12.70 4.58
N VAL A 125 -27.61 13.61 5.25
CA VAL A 125 -28.13 13.35 6.60
C VAL A 125 -29.26 12.33 6.51
N LEU A 126 -29.09 11.16 7.12
CA LEU A 126 -30.11 10.10 7.19
C LEU A 126 -31.10 10.31 8.32
N ARG A 127 -30.56 10.58 9.53
CA ARG A 127 -31.39 10.76 10.72
C ARG A 127 -30.57 11.41 11.83
N LYS A 128 -31.30 12.02 12.75
CA LYS A 128 -30.73 12.54 14.01
C LYS A 128 -31.02 11.53 15.12
N GLU A 129 -30.02 11.28 15.94
CA GLU A 129 -30.14 10.33 17.03
C GLU A 129 -30.51 11.06 18.34
N PRO A 130 -31.13 10.34 19.30
CA PRO A 130 -31.54 10.97 20.59
C PRO A 130 -30.38 11.54 21.41
N ASP A 131 -29.16 11.01 21.20
CA ASP A 131 -27.95 11.48 21.90
C ASP A 131 -27.34 12.73 21.27
N GLY A 132 -27.93 13.24 20.17
CA GLY A 132 -27.44 14.43 19.48
C GLY A 132 -26.52 14.11 18.30
N SER A 133 -26.11 12.85 18.13
CA SER A 133 -25.32 12.47 16.96
C SER A 133 -26.20 12.41 15.69
N MET A 134 -25.54 12.40 14.54
CA MET A 134 -26.23 12.28 13.25
C MET A 134 -25.67 11.08 12.47
N ALA A 135 -26.58 10.31 11.87
CA ALA A 135 -26.20 9.31 10.87
C ALA A 135 -26.17 9.99 9.51
N VAL A 136 -25.03 9.90 8.82
CA VAL A 136 -24.84 10.44 7.48
C VAL A 136 -24.39 9.32 6.53
N THR A 137 -24.75 9.42 5.25
CA THR A 137 -24.43 8.38 4.28
C THR A 137 -23.83 8.97 3.01
N LYS A 138 -22.92 8.19 2.40
CA LYS A 138 -22.31 8.49 1.11
C LYS A 138 -21.85 7.18 0.47
N SER A 139 -22.28 6.93 -0.76
CA SER A 139 -21.86 5.75 -1.54
C SER A 139 -22.01 4.43 -0.79
N GLY A 140 -23.14 4.28 -0.06
CA GLY A 140 -23.43 3.04 0.68
C GLY A 140 -22.77 2.94 2.05
N LEU A 141 -21.88 3.85 2.40
CA LEU A 141 -21.26 3.90 3.73
C LEU A 141 -22.08 4.81 4.64
N THR A 142 -22.34 4.36 5.85
CA THR A 142 -23.01 5.17 6.89
C THR A 142 -22.04 5.42 8.04
N LEU A 143 -21.94 6.70 8.43
CA LEU A 143 -21.13 7.12 9.57
C LEU A 143 -22.02 7.82 10.59
N TYR A 144 -21.65 7.69 11.86
CA TYR A 144 -22.25 8.45 12.97
C TYR A 144 -21.29 9.56 13.33
N ILE A 145 -21.80 10.80 13.26
CA ILE A 145 -20.97 12.00 13.48
C ILE A 145 -21.55 12.82 14.61
N GLU A 146 -20.69 13.60 15.26
CA GLU A 146 -21.08 14.63 16.25
C GLU A 146 -21.09 15.96 15.50
N PRO A 147 -22.26 16.63 15.38
CA PRO A 147 -22.35 17.86 14.61
C PRO A 147 -21.36 18.95 15.07
N ASP A 148 -21.14 19.06 16.38
CA ASP A 148 -20.23 20.07 16.92
C ASP A 148 -18.78 19.84 16.52
N CYS A 149 -18.39 18.58 16.28
CA CYS A 149 -17.02 18.21 15.94
C CYS A 149 -16.80 18.09 14.44
N HIS A 150 -17.81 17.63 13.72
CA HIS A 150 -17.61 17.17 12.34
C HIS A 150 -18.29 18.04 11.29
N LEU A 151 -19.16 18.99 11.68
CA LEU A 151 -19.82 19.87 10.72
C LEU A 151 -19.30 21.29 10.85
N LYS A 152 -19.34 22.04 9.74
CA LYS A 152 -19.08 23.49 9.77
C LYS A 152 -20.12 24.19 10.63
N PRO A 153 -19.76 25.30 11.29
CA PRO A 153 -20.69 25.96 12.22
C PRO A 153 -22.07 26.27 11.64
N GLY A 154 -22.14 26.66 10.35
CA GLY A 154 -23.42 26.97 9.68
C GLY A 154 -24.25 25.76 9.31
N LYS A 155 -23.76 24.54 9.51
CA LYS A 155 -24.43 23.30 9.12
C LYS A 155 -24.77 22.38 10.29
N LYS A 156 -24.49 22.80 11.52
CA LYS A 156 -24.74 21.97 12.72
C LYS A 156 -26.23 21.64 12.90
N SER A 157 -27.13 22.45 12.37
CA SER A 157 -28.58 22.26 12.43
C SER A 157 -29.16 21.59 11.17
N ALA A 158 -28.32 21.03 10.31
CA ALA A 158 -28.76 20.37 9.07
C ALA A 158 -29.87 19.36 9.33
N THR A 159 -30.86 19.31 8.42
CA THR A 159 -32.02 18.43 8.56
C THR A 159 -31.85 17.17 7.71
N VAL A 160 -32.68 16.17 8.00
CA VAL A 160 -32.69 14.89 7.27
C VAL A 160 -32.86 15.17 5.76
N GLY A 161 -32.01 14.57 4.96
CA GLY A 161 -32.00 14.74 3.50
C GLY A 161 -31.06 15.83 3.01
N GLU A 162 -30.58 16.72 3.87
CA GLU A 162 -29.60 17.73 3.48
C GLU A 162 -28.24 17.12 3.18
N SER A 163 -27.53 17.74 2.21
CA SER A 163 -26.14 17.40 1.90
C SER A 163 -25.22 18.25 2.77
N VAL A 164 -24.27 17.59 3.42
CA VAL A 164 -23.29 18.24 4.30
C VAL A 164 -21.87 17.79 3.92
N ALA A 165 -20.89 18.62 4.26
CA ALA A 165 -19.47 18.22 4.25
C ALA A 165 -19.09 17.86 5.69
N ILE A 166 -18.42 16.71 5.87
CA ILE A 166 -18.00 16.25 7.19
C ILE A 166 -16.48 16.32 7.33
N TRP A 167 -16.04 16.70 8.52
CA TRP A 167 -14.62 16.75 8.86
C TRP A 167 -14.05 15.35 8.94
N MET A 168 -13.01 15.10 8.17
CA MET A 168 -12.26 13.85 8.16
C MET A 168 -10.86 14.06 8.71
N PRO A 169 -10.32 13.10 9.47
CA PRO A 169 -8.98 13.25 10.04
C PRO A 169 -7.88 13.21 8.97
N ASN A 170 -6.69 13.64 9.39
CA ASN A 170 -5.49 13.65 8.54
C ASN A 170 -4.89 12.26 8.32
N ASN A 171 -5.47 11.23 8.96
CA ASN A 171 -4.89 9.88 8.87
C ASN A 171 -5.96 8.80 8.89
N ARG A 172 -5.56 7.62 8.42
CA ARG A 172 -6.33 6.38 8.54
C ARG A 172 -5.38 5.23 8.83
N LEU A 173 -5.93 4.14 9.36
CA LEU A 173 -5.21 2.87 9.46
C LEU A 173 -5.87 1.85 8.53
N GLN A 174 -5.06 1.14 7.74
CA GLN A 174 -5.60 0.17 6.79
C GLN A 174 -4.55 -0.90 6.46
N ASN A 175 -4.87 -2.16 6.72
CA ASN A 175 -4.11 -3.32 6.24
C ASN A 175 -2.60 -3.25 6.54
N GLY A 176 -2.24 -2.87 7.76
CA GLY A 176 -0.83 -2.83 8.16
C GLY A 176 -0.15 -1.50 7.93
N TYR A 177 -0.86 -0.52 7.39
CA TYR A 177 -0.32 0.80 7.05
C TYR A 177 -0.99 1.92 7.82
N TYR A 178 -0.19 2.92 8.16
CA TYR A 178 -0.62 4.26 8.55
C TYR A 178 -0.72 5.09 7.26
N LEU A 179 -1.87 5.68 7.01
CA LEU A 179 -2.13 6.49 5.81
C LEU A 179 -2.26 7.96 6.22
N ALA A 180 -1.37 8.82 5.72
CA ALA A 180 -1.54 10.26 5.80
C ALA A 180 -2.35 10.73 4.59
N VAL A 181 -3.35 11.57 4.85
CA VAL A 181 -4.28 12.06 3.82
C VAL A 181 -4.12 13.55 3.67
N SER A 182 -4.12 14.00 2.42
CA SER A 182 -3.99 15.42 2.06
C SER A 182 -5.09 16.28 2.68
N ASP A 183 -4.74 17.53 3.03
CA ASP A 183 -5.70 18.53 3.53
C ASP A 183 -6.76 18.93 2.49
N VAL A 184 -6.48 18.74 1.20
CA VAL A 184 -7.48 18.97 0.13
C VAL A 184 -8.37 17.75 -0.10
N GLY A 185 -8.10 16.67 0.63
CA GLY A 185 -8.83 15.42 0.50
C GLY A 185 -8.42 14.66 -0.75
N GLN A 186 -9.20 13.65 -1.08
CA GLN A 186 -9.14 12.97 -2.36
C GLN A 186 -10.25 13.52 -3.23
N GLU A 187 -9.91 14.13 -4.35
CA GLU A 187 -10.95 14.46 -5.33
C GLU A 187 -11.53 13.15 -5.82
N GLN A 188 -12.72 12.84 -5.35
CA GLN A 188 -13.53 11.86 -6.03
C GLN A 188 -13.97 12.52 -7.33
N SER A 189 -13.25 12.27 -8.40
CA SER A 189 -13.77 12.60 -9.70
C SER A 189 -15.07 11.82 -9.83
N GLY A 190 -16.18 12.52 -9.74
CA GLY A 190 -17.51 11.94 -9.91
C GLY A 190 -17.78 11.51 -11.34
N ASN A 191 -16.73 11.37 -12.11
CA ASN A 191 -16.80 10.94 -13.50
C ASN A 191 -16.26 9.51 -13.59
N PRO A 192 -17.10 8.50 -13.80
CA PRO A 192 -16.61 7.13 -13.92
C PRO A 192 -15.68 6.92 -15.13
N ASP A 193 -15.65 7.86 -16.05
CA ASP A 193 -14.72 7.84 -17.21
C ASP A 193 -13.40 8.56 -16.90
N ALA A 194 -13.28 9.19 -15.73
CA ALA A 194 -12.05 9.88 -15.32
C ALA A 194 -11.11 8.92 -14.54
N ASP A 195 -11.06 7.68 -14.96
CA ASP A 195 -10.08 6.70 -14.51
C ASP A 195 -8.71 6.99 -15.17
N LEU A 196 -8.40 8.28 -15.29
CA LEU A 196 -7.13 8.75 -15.82
C LEU A 196 -6.07 8.72 -14.72
N GLY A 197 -5.79 7.49 -14.28
CA GLY A 197 -4.47 7.24 -13.83
C GLY A 197 -4.10 7.75 -12.44
N THR A 198 -4.42 6.95 -11.41
CA THR A 198 -3.71 7.06 -10.14
C THR A 198 -2.26 6.60 -10.33
N GLY A 199 -1.31 7.48 -10.04
CA GLY A 199 0.10 7.12 -9.96
C GLY A 199 0.45 6.61 -8.58
N ARG A 200 1.46 5.74 -8.50
CA ARG A 200 2.01 5.23 -7.24
C ARG A 200 3.51 5.38 -7.26
N ILE A 201 4.07 5.91 -6.18
CA ILE A 201 5.51 5.90 -5.98
C ILE A 201 5.81 5.03 -4.76
N TYR A 202 6.70 4.07 -4.96
CA TYR A 202 7.11 3.12 -3.94
C TYR A 202 8.42 3.57 -3.31
N PHE A 203 8.46 3.44 -1.98
CA PHE A 203 9.59 3.84 -1.14
C PHE A 203 10.08 2.62 -0.37
N ASN A 204 11.35 2.28 -0.57
CA ASN A 204 12.02 1.25 0.24
C ASN A 204 12.95 1.96 1.22
N PHE A 205 12.44 2.22 2.42
CA PHE A 205 13.16 2.96 3.45
C PHE A 205 13.06 2.27 4.81
N SER A 206 13.91 2.69 5.73
CA SER A 206 13.88 2.23 7.12
C SER A 206 12.68 2.85 7.88
N ALA A 207 12.42 2.32 9.07
CA ALA A 207 11.37 2.86 9.95
C ALA A 207 11.66 4.33 10.32
N ASP A 208 12.93 4.66 10.62
CA ASP A 208 13.31 6.04 10.88
C ASP A 208 13.10 6.92 9.66
N GLY A 209 13.36 6.36 8.47
CA GLY A 209 13.09 7.05 7.21
C GLY A 209 11.62 7.34 7.00
N ALA A 210 10.75 6.44 7.40
CA ALA A 210 9.30 6.65 7.30
C ALA A 210 8.87 7.87 8.13
N ILE A 211 9.39 8.01 9.35
CA ILE A 211 9.10 9.17 10.20
C ILE A 211 9.63 10.46 9.54
N ALA A 212 10.87 10.44 9.06
CA ALA A 212 11.49 11.61 8.44
C ALA A 212 10.76 12.03 7.16
N LEU A 213 10.37 11.06 6.31
CA LEU A 213 9.64 11.38 5.09
C LEU A 213 8.19 11.77 5.37
N MET A 214 7.56 11.20 6.39
CA MET A 214 6.23 11.64 6.83
C MET A 214 6.25 13.14 7.15
N ASP A 215 7.26 13.58 7.90
CA ASP A 215 7.43 14.99 8.28
C ASP A 215 7.58 15.87 7.03
N SER A 216 8.56 15.58 6.18
CA SER A 216 8.89 16.44 5.04
C SER A 216 7.80 16.39 3.96
N LEU A 217 7.34 15.19 3.60
CA LEU A 217 6.39 15.00 2.50
C LEU A 217 5.03 15.63 2.81
N THR A 218 4.48 15.35 4.01
CA THR A 218 3.16 15.90 4.36
C THR A 218 3.20 17.42 4.46
N ALA A 219 4.31 18.00 4.97
CA ALA A 219 4.47 19.46 5.02
C ALA A 219 4.50 20.06 3.62
N GLN A 220 5.34 19.53 2.73
CA GLN A 220 5.54 20.12 1.40
C GLN A 220 4.34 19.89 0.48
N PHE A 221 3.75 18.70 0.51
CA PHE A 221 2.61 18.38 -0.36
C PHE A 221 1.37 19.16 0.06
N ASN A 222 1.11 19.33 1.36
CA ASN A 222 -0.01 20.15 1.84
C ASN A 222 0.21 21.64 1.55
N ALA A 223 1.46 22.13 1.67
CA ALA A 223 1.78 23.51 1.31
C ALA A 223 1.53 23.78 -0.19
N ALA A 224 1.72 22.75 -1.04
CA ALA A 224 1.46 22.86 -2.48
C ALA A 224 0.01 22.54 -2.84
N ALA A 225 -0.85 22.26 -1.84
CA ALA A 225 -2.26 21.88 -2.02
C ALA A 225 -2.44 20.71 -3.00
N LEU A 226 -1.57 19.72 -2.91
CA LEU A 226 -1.62 18.53 -3.76
C LEU A 226 -2.50 17.46 -3.13
N PRO A 227 -3.45 16.86 -3.88
CA PRO A 227 -4.14 15.66 -3.40
C PRO A 227 -3.16 14.47 -3.32
N PHE A 228 -3.14 13.78 -2.19
CA PHE A 228 -2.29 12.60 -2.03
C PHE A 228 -2.79 11.72 -0.90
N THR A 229 -2.39 10.47 -0.93
CA THR A 229 -2.37 9.57 0.23
C THR A 229 -0.98 8.97 0.33
N PHE A 230 -0.34 9.11 1.49
CA PHE A 230 0.98 8.54 1.73
C PHE A 230 0.86 7.48 2.83
N GLN A 231 1.06 6.22 2.46
CA GLN A 231 0.97 5.11 3.42
C GLN A 231 2.37 4.57 3.74
N VAL A 232 2.59 4.30 5.02
CA VAL A 232 3.81 3.67 5.53
C VAL A 232 3.42 2.57 6.51
N LEU A 233 4.24 1.54 6.63
CA LEU A 233 3.96 0.45 7.59
C LEU A 233 3.90 1.02 9.02
N TYR A 234 2.91 0.58 9.81
CA TYR A 234 2.75 1.08 11.17
C TYR A 234 3.50 0.26 12.23
N ASN A 235 4.21 -0.78 11.82
CA ASN A 235 5.03 -1.61 12.72
C ASN A 235 6.49 -1.55 12.27
N PRO A 236 7.40 -1.03 13.09
CA PRO A 236 8.81 -0.89 12.67
C PRO A 236 9.48 -2.23 12.36
N CYS A 237 9.00 -3.33 12.95
CA CYS A 237 9.55 -4.67 12.68
C CYS A 237 9.16 -5.20 11.29
N ALA A 238 8.20 -4.57 10.62
CA ALA A 238 7.75 -5.00 9.29
C ALA A 238 8.56 -4.35 8.15
N TYR A 239 9.44 -3.41 8.46
CA TYR A 239 10.29 -2.75 7.46
C TYR A 239 11.34 -3.73 6.92
N GLY A 240 11.91 -3.41 5.77
CA GLY A 240 12.75 -4.32 5.00
C GLY A 240 12.04 -4.81 3.74
N ARG A 241 10.86 -4.26 3.46
CA ARG A 241 10.09 -4.51 2.25
C ARG A 241 10.33 -3.39 1.25
N TYR A 242 10.25 -3.73 -0.04
CA TYR A 242 10.45 -2.75 -1.11
C TYR A 242 9.30 -1.75 -1.21
N ASP A 243 8.15 -2.10 -0.61
CA ASP A 243 6.94 -1.28 -0.55
C ASP A 243 6.65 -0.77 0.87
N SER A 244 7.70 -0.45 1.63
CA SER A 244 7.57 0.07 3.00
C SER A 244 6.76 1.35 3.06
N GLY A 245 6.83 2.16 2.01
CA GLY A 245 5.97 3.32 1.83
C GLY A 245 5.41 3.36 0.42
N VAL A 246 4.18 3.88 0.28
CA VAL A 246 3.55 4.06 -1.04
C VAL A 246 2.83 5.41 -1.04
N LEU A 247 3.14 6.22 -2.03
CA LEU A 247 2.48 7.51 -2.28
C LEU A 247 1.52 7.34 -3.45
N TYR A 248 0.24 7.61 -3.22
CA TYR A 248 -0.80 7.63 -4.24
C TYR A 248 -1.10 9.07 -4.61
N PHE A 249 -1.22 9.33 -5.91
CA PHE A 249 -1.43 10.68 -6.42
C PHE A 249 -2.13 10.65 -7.78
N GLU A 250 -2.68 11.79 -8.20
CA GLU A 250 -3.27 11.93 -9.52
C GLU A 250 -2.15 12.10 -10.56
N HIS A 251 -2.22 11.33 -11.64
CA HIS A 251 -1.17 11.26 -12.66
C HIS A 251 -0.78 12.66 -13.20
N GLU A 252 -1.75 13.56 -13.37
CA GLU A 252 -1.49 14.91 -13.88
C GLU A 252 -0.58 15.74 -12.96
N ASN A 253 -0.53 15.40 -11.67
CA ASN A 253 0.31 16.12 -10.69
C ASN A 253 1.76 15.61 -10.67
N TYR A 254 2.08 14.59 -11.46
CA TYR A 254 3.41 13.95 -11.42
C TYR A 254 4.56 14.94 -11.64
N PRO A 255 4.50 15.91 -12.59
CA PRO A 255 5.64 16.84 -12.75
C PRO A 255 5.98 17.63 -11.49
N VAL A 256 4.95 18.11 -10.77
CA VAL A 256 5.17 18.86 -9.52
C VAL A 256 5.67 17.91 -8.42
N ILE A 257 5.05 16.76 -8.30
CA ILE A 257 5.41 15.73 -7.31
C ILE A 257 6.86 15.30 -7.51
N HIS A 258 7.27 15.08 -8.76
CA HIS A 258 8.62 14.65 -9.10
C HIS A 258 9.65 15.67 -8.63
N LYS A 259 9.39 16.97 -8.86
CA LYS A 259 10.30 18.05 -8.40
C LYS A 259 10.45 18.07 -6.89
N ILE A 260 9.34 17.96 -6.16
CA ILE A 260 9.36 17.96 -4.68
C ILE A 260 10.10 16.71 -4.18
N LEU A 261 9.81 15.55 -4.76
CA LEU A 261 10.45 14.30 -4.34
C LEU A 261 11.94 14.27 -4.62
N GLN A 262 12.41 14.91 -5.69
CA GLN A 262 13.86 15.01 -5.95
C GLN A 262 14.58 15.70 -4.79
N VAL A 263 14.02 16.79 -4.28
CA VAL A 263 14.59 17.53 -3.14
C VAL A 263 14.53 16.68 -1.88
N ILE A 264 13.38 16.07 -1.59
CA ILE A 264 13.20 15.21 -0.42
C ILE A 264 14.17 14.02 -0.48
N TYR A 265 14.28 13.37 -1.63
CA TYR A 265 15.18 12.22 -1.79
C TYR A 265 16.63 12.58 -1.52
N GLN A 266 17.10 13.71 -2.06
CA GLN A 266 18.48 14.16 -1.84
C GLN A 266 18.78 14.37 -0.35
N GLU A 267 17.82 14.92 0.39
CA GLU A 267 17.98 15.19 1.81
C GLU A 267 17.96 13.91 2.66
N TYR A 268 17.10 12.94 2.29
CA TYR A 268 16.85 11.76 3.12
C TYR A 268 17.37 10.46 2.50
N GLN A 269 18.26 10.56 1.53
CA GLN A 269 18.78 9.42 0.75
C GLN A 269 19.36 8.31 1.64
N ALA A 270 19.97 8.69 2.77
CA ALA A 270 20.60 7.73 3.69
C ALA A 270 19.63 6.71 4.29
N TYR A 271 18.33 7.01 4.29
CA TYR A 271 17.31 6.11 4.83
C TYR A 271 16.84 5.03 3.84
N PHE A 272 17.22 5.15 2.55
CA PHE A 272 16.72 4.26 1.50
C PHE A 272 17.61 3.04 1.32
N GLN A 273 16.98 1.90 1.03
CA GLN A 273 17.62 0.67 0.53
C GLN A 273 17.45 0.64 -0.99
N PRO A 274 18.38 0.02 -1.74
CA PRO A 274 18.38 0.20 -3.18
C PRO A 274 17.30 -0.54 -3.96
N GLU A 275 16.73 -1.62 -3.43
CA GLU A 275 15.80 -2.47 -4.15
C GLU A 275 14.46 -1.78 -4.39
N ILE A 276 13.82 -2.10 -5.51
CA ILE A 276 12.50 -1.59 -5.89
C ILE A 276 11.59 -2.75 -6.31
N PRO A 277 10.26 -2.59 -6.20
CA PRO A 277 9.34 -3.64 -6.64
C PRO A 277 9.45 -3.95 -8.13
N LEU A 278 9.29 -5.23 -8.46
CA LEU A 278 9.33 -5.72 -9.85
C LEU A 278 8.24 -5.02 -10.70
N PHE A 279 8.56 -4.72 -11.94
CA PHE A 279 7.68 -4.05 -12.91
C PHE A 279 7.37 -2.59 -12.59
N THR A 280 8.13 -1.97 -11.70
CA THR A 280 8.05 -0.52 -11.50
C THR A 280 9.17 0.19 -12.25
N LYS A 281 8.93 1.45 -12.60
CA LYS A 281 9.91 2.30 -13.28
C LYS A 281 10.88 2.86 -12.26
N PHE A 282 12.16 2.60 -12.44
CA PHE A 282 13.23 3.10 -11.57
C PHE A 282 13.28 4.64 -11.60
N LEU A 283 13.26 5.27 -10.45
CA LEU A 283 13.50 6.71 -10.29
C LEU A 283 14.85 6.97 -9.62
N ALA A 284 15.13 6.25 -8.54
CA ALA A 284 16.38 6.32 -7.78
C ALA A 284 16.49 5.05 -6.94
N PRO A 285 17.65 4.74 -6.34
CA PRO A 285 17.74 3.56 -5.46
C PRO A 285 16.67 3.60 -4.36
N GLY A 286 15.84 2.57 -4.31
CA GLY A 286 14.73 2.46 -3.36
C GLY A 286 13.52 3.31 -3.68
N LEU A 287 13.48 3.95 -4.86
CA LEU A 287 12.37 4.83 -5.26
C LEU A 287 11.92 4.46 -6.67
N SER A 288 10.64 4.15 -6.85
CA SER A 288 10.14 3.73 -8.16
C SER A 288 8.70 4.16 -8.37
N LEU A 289 8.29 4.20 -9.64
CA LEU A 289 6.99 4.68 -10.10
C LEU A 289 6.20 3.55 -10.75
N ALA A 290 4.92 3.45 -10.43
CA ALA A 290 3.98 2.62 -11.15
C ALA A 290 2.73 3.45 -11.50
N GLU A 291 2.15 3.16 -12.64
CA GLU A 291 0.92 3.82 -13.11
C GLU A 291 -0.15 2.77 -13.30
N GLU A 292 -1.41 3.14 -13.05
CA GLU A 292 -2.53 2.25 -13.35
C GLU A 292 -2.57 2.01 -14.87
N PRO A 293 -2.69 0.76 -15.30
CA PRO A 293 -2.83 0.50 -16.74
C PRO A 293 -4.17 1.03 -17.26
N THR A 294 -4.14 1.61 -18.44
CA THR A 294 -5.35 2.13 -19.11
C THR A 294 -6.27 0.99 -19.58
N GLN A 295 -5.72 -0.21 -19.75
CA GLN A 295 -6.50 -1.38 -20.15
C GLN A 295 -6.40 -2.44 -19.06
N LYS A 296 -7.55 -2.90 -18.61
CA LYS A 296 -7.63 -3.96 -17.58
C LYS A 296 -7.96 -5.29 -18.25
N PHE A 297 -7.37 -6.37 -17.79
CA PHE A 297 -7.66 -7.70 -18.30
C PHE A 297 -8.90 -8.26 -17.59
N ALA A 298 -9.98 -8.35 -18.33
CA ALA A 298 -11.29 -8.76 -17.80
C ALA A 298 -11.79 -7.80 -16.70
N ALA A 299 -12.63 -8.28 -15.80
CA ALA A 299 -13.19 -7.48 -14.70
C ALA A 299 -12.29 -7.50 -13.44
N GLN A 300 -11.02 -7.88 -13.59
CA GLN A 300 -10.11 -7.96 -12.44
C GLN A 300 -9.41 -6.63 -12.18
N GLU A 301 -9.29 -6.30 -10.94
CA GLU A 301 -8.49 -5.15 -10.49
C GLU A 301 -7.02 -5.38 -10.80
N THR A 302 -6.39 -4.30 -11.05
CA THR A 302 -4.98 -4.35 -11.44
C THR A 302 -4.10 -4.99 -10.39
N UNK A 303 -3.20 -5.54 -10.82
CA UNK A 303 -2.29 -6.23 -10.00
C UNK A 303 -1.68 -5.58 -8.85
N UNK A 304 -1.56 -4.57 -8.99
CA UNK A 304 -1.14 -3.82 -7.93
C UNK A 304 -2.15 -3.72 -6.85
N UNK A 305 -3.09 -3.74 -7.18
CA UNK A 305 -4.17 -3.79 -6.32
C UNK A 305 -4.51 -5.18 -5.90
N UNK A 306 -4.25 -5.82 -6.61
CA UNK A 306 -4.41 -7.18 -6.34
C UNK A 306 -3.47 -7.69 -5.34
N UNK A 307 -2.70 -7.13 -5.38
CA UNK A 307 -1.78 -7.46 -4.42
C UNK A 307 -2.13 -6.96 -3.10
N UNK A 308 -2.79 -6.29 -3.23
CA UNK A 308 -3.32 -5.77 -2.07
C UNK A 308 -4.51 -6.50 -1.64
N UNK A 309 -4.82 -7.01 -2.24
CA UNK A 309 -5.88 -7.80 -1.90
C UNK A 309 -5.55 -8.98 -1.23
#